data_fd6129fb7dc13156ab22d2f391bbce13
#
_entry.id   fd6129fb7dc13156ab22d2f391bbce13
#
_cell.length_a   1.000
_cell.length_b   1.000
_cell.length_c   1.000
_cell.angle_alpha   90.00
_cell.angle_beta   90.00
_cell.angle_gamma   90.00
#
_symmetry.space_group_name_H-M   'P 1'
#
loop_
_entity.id
_entity.type
_entity.pdbx_description
1 polymer ?
#
loop_
_entity_poly.entity_id
_entity_poly.type
_entity_poly.pdbx_seq_one_letter_code
_entity_poly.pdbx_strand_id
1 'polypeptide(L)'
;MKYVDTNIILRVILRDNEELSPLAREILKTNECYVLPEVIPEAVYVLNKVYGFNRQDIAHAILQLLPLVVVKDVRLTRLALNYFSELNFDYVDCILLARNKLYGHQVATLDKKLEKAIATLPPVSLY
;
A
#
# COMPACT_ATOMS: atom_id res chain seq x y z
N MET A 1 20.08 6.80 -7.10
CA MET A 1 19.08 5.75 -6.84
C MET A 1 19.33 5.10 -5.50
N LYS A 2 18.30 5.04 -4.66
CA LYS A 2 18.39 4.40 -3.34
C LYS A 2 17.18 3.53 -3.10
N TYR A 3 17.38 2.36 -2.52
CA TYR A 3 16.29 1.59 -1.94
C TYR A 3 16.09 2.04 -0.51
N VAL A 4 14.84 2.27 -0.11
CA VAL A 4 14.50 2.66 1.26
C VAL A 4 13.71 1.54 1.92
N ASP A 5 13.92 1.36 3.22
CA ASP A 5 13.23 0.33 3.98
C ASP A 5 11.93 0.84 4.58
N THR A 6 11.22 -0.06 5.22
CA THR A 6 9.94 0.25 5.85
C THR A 6 10.08 1.36 6.89
N ASN A 7 11.18 1.40 7.63
CA ASN A 7 11.34 2.39 8.69
C ASN A 7 11.44 3.82 8.14
N ILE A 8 12.09 4.01 6.99
CA ILE A 8 12.10 5.32 6.32
C ILE A 8 10.67 5.76 6.00
N ILE A 9 9.87 4.86 5.42
CA ILE A 9 8.48 5.15 5.08
C ILE A 9 7.67 5.50 6.33
N LEU A 10 7.82 4.72 7.39
CA LEU A 10 7.10 4.97 8.64
C LEU A 10 7.48 6.30 9.26
N ARG A 11 8.78 6.66 9.25
CA ARG A 11 9.21 7.96 9.83
C ARG A 11 8.62 9.13 9.05
N VAL A 12 8.49 9.01 7.73
CA VAL A 12 7.86 10.06 6.92
C VAL A 12 6.37 10.18 7.25
N ILE A 13 5.67 9.06 7.35
CA ILE A 13 4.22 9.05 7.59
C ILE A 13 3.88 9.50 9.00
N LEU A 14 4.56 8.93 10.01
CA LEU A 14 4.21 9.15 11.41
C LEU A 14 4.61 10.54 11.92
N ARG A 15 5.71 11.08 11.43
CA ARG A 15 6.25 12.37 11.87
C ARG A 15 6.42 12.46 13.38
N ASP A 16 6.70 11.33 14.01
CA ASP A 16 6.72 11.17 15.47
C ASP A 16 8.13 11.29 16.07
N ASN A 17 9.15 11.49 15.25
CA ASN A 17 10.52 11.57 15.69
C ASN A 17 11.14 12.87 15.19
N GLU A 18 11.51 13.75 16.12
CA GLU A 18 12.03 15.09 15.78
C GLU A 18 13.34 15.06 15.00
N GLU A 19 14.12 13.99 15.15
CA GLU A 19 15.40 13.83 14.49
C GLU A 19 15.27 13.00 13.21
N LEU A 20 14.66 11.83 13.30
CA LEU A 20 14.62 10.85 12.21
C LEU A 20 13.58 11.18 11.13
N SER A 21 12.45 11.78 11.49
CA SER A 21 11.41 12.09 10.51
C SER A 21 11.86 13.16 9.52
N PRO A 22 12.51 14.26 9.91
CA PRO A 22 13.09 15.20 8.96
C PRO A 22 14.16 14.58 8.06
N LEU A 23 15.01 13.72 8.62
CA LEU A 23 16.03 13.01 7.84
C LEU A 23 15.39 12.10 6.78
N ALA A 24 14.37 11.35 7.17
CA ALA A 24 13.65 10.48 6.23
C ALA A 24 13.01 11.28 5.09
N ARG A 25 12.37 12.39 5.39
CA ARG A 25 11.80 13.28 4.38
C ARG A 25 12.86 13.82 3.43
N GLU A 26 14.01 14.23 3.97
CA GLU A 26 15.12 14.74 3.16
C GLU A 26 15.64 13.67 2.20
N ILE A 27 15.77 12.43 2.67
CA ILE A 27 16.18 11.31 1.82
C ILE A 27 15.23 11.16 0.63
N LEU A 28 13.92 11.22 0.86
CA LEU A 28 12.94 11.09 -0.22
C LEU A 28 12.99 12.27 -1.19
N LYS A 29 13.28 13.48 -0.70
CA LYS A 29 13.32 14.68 -1.54
C LYS A 29 14.56 14.77 -2.43
N THR A 30 15.70 14.29 -1.93
CA THR A 30 17.00 14.51 -2.59
C THR A 30 17.49 13.31 -3.37
N ASN A 31 16.78 12.18 -3.34
CA ASN A 31 17.17 10.96 -4.03
C ASN A 31 15.99 10.38 -4.78
N GLU A 32 16.29 9.65 -5.87
CA GLU A 32 15.30 8.75 -6.46
C GLU A 32 15.23 7.51 -5.58
N CYS A 33 14.13 7.36 -4.86
CA CYS A 33 13.98 6.31 -3.85
C CYS A 33 13.05 5.21 -4.36
N TYR A 34 13.54 3.98 -4.31
CA TYR A 34 12.82 2.78 -4.70
C TYR A 34 12.30 2.07 -3.46
N VAL A 35 11.04 1.64 -3.52
CA VAL A 35 10.38 0.90 -2.45
C VAL A 35 10.07 -0.50 -2.96
N LEU A 36 10.59 -1.52 -2.26
CA LEU A 36 10.30 -2.91 -2.61
C LEU A 36 8.80 -3.20 -2.43
N PRO A 37 8.23 -4.10 -3.25
CA PRO A 37 6.82 -4.47 -3.11
C PRO A 37 6.44 -4.94 -1.70
N GLU A 38 7.36 -5.61 -1.02
CA GLU A 38 7.16 -6.15 0.33
C GLU A 38 7.02 -5.05 1.39
N VAL A 39 7.57 -3.87 1.14
CA VAL A 39 7.57 -2.76 2.10
C VAL A 39 6.18 -2.20 2.31
N ILE A 40 5.36 -2.11 1.27
CA ILE A 40 4.01 -1.54 1.40
C ILE A 40 3.13 -2.39 2.34
N PRO A 41 3.01 -3.72 2.16
CA PRO A 41 2.24 -4.54 3.11
C PRO A 41 2.77 -4.46 4.54
N GLU A 42 4.09 -4.40 4.71
CA GLU A 42 4.69 -4.29 6.03
C GLU A 42 4.33 -2.95 6.68
N ALA A 43 4.40 -1.85 5.94
CA ALA A 43 4.00 -0.54 6.45
C ALA A 43 2.51 -0.51 6.83
N VAL A 44 1.64 -1.08 5.99
CA VAL A 44 0.21 -1.19 6.29
C VAL A 44 -0.01 -1.95 7.59
N TYR A 45 0.65 -3.08 7.75
CA TYR A 45 0.53 -3.91 8.95
C TYR A 45 0.96 -3.14 10.20
N VAL A 46 2.13 -2.49 10.16
CA VAL A 46 2.65 -1.76 11.32
C VAL A 46 1.74 -0.58 11.68
N LEU A 47 1.32 0.20 10.70
CA LEU A 47 0.43 1.34 10.94
C LEU A 47 -0.91 0.89 11.56
N ASN A 48 -1.44 -0.23 11.12
CA ASN A 48 -2.71 -0.74 11.62
C ASN A 48 -2.57 -1.44 12.98
N LYS A 49 -1.65 -2.40 13.10
CA LYS A 49 -1.58 -3.27 14.28
C LYS A 49 -0.74 -2.70 15.42
N VAL A 50 0.30 -1.94 15.11
CA VAL A 50 1.18 -1.37 16.13
C VAL A 50 0.71 0.03 16.53
N TYR A 51 0.38 0.88 15.55
CA TYR A 51 -0.01 2.26 15.81
C TYR A 51 -1.53 2.48 15.87
N GLY A 52 -2.33 1.49 15.49
CA GLY A 52 -3.78 1.55 15.62
C GLY A 52 -4.48 2.51 14.66
N PHE A 53 -3.85 2.86 13.55
CA PHE A 53 -4.49 3.72 12.55
C PHE A 53 -5.63 2.97 11.86
N ASN A 54 -6.67 3.70 11.50
CA ASN A 54 -7.77 3.10 10.76
C ASN A 54 -7.39 2.92 9.28
N ARG A 55 -8.18 2.14 8.57
CA ARG A 55 -7.90 1.74 7.19
C ARG A 55 -7.84 2.94 6.24
N GLN A 56 -8.74 3.90 6.42
CA GLN A 56 -8.83 5.07 5.56
C GLN A 56 -7.59 5.96 5.72
N ASP A 57 -7.16 6.18 6.96
CA ASP A 57 -5.96 7.00 7.24
C ASP A 57 -4.70 6.34 6.70
N ILE A 58 -4.57 5.01 6.83
CA ILE A 58 -3.44 4.27 6.30
C ILE A 58 -3.37 4.40 4.78
N ALA A 59 -4.49 4.13 4.12
CA ALA A 59 -4.56 4.22 2.66
C ALA A 59 -4.23 5.64 2.18
N HIS A 60 -4.81 6.66 2.82
CA HIS A 60 -4.57 8.05 2.47
C HIS A 60 -3.10 8.43 2.61
N ALA A 61 -2.48 8.07 3.73
CA ALA A 61 -1.08 8.41 3.99
C ALA A 61 -0.13 7.77 2.96
N ILE A 62 -0.35 6.50 2.65
CA ILE A 62 0.50 5.80 1.68
C ILE A 62 0.25 6.31 0.27
N LEU A 63 -1.01 6.55 -0.11
CA LEU A 63 -1.34 7.12 -1.42
C LEU A 63 -0.65 8.48 -1.64
N GLN A 64 -0.58 9.32 -0.61
CA GLN A 64 0.12 10.60 -0.70
C GLN A 64 1.64 10.43 -0.82
N LEU A 65 2.19 9.35 -0.30
CA LEU A 65 3.62 9.06 -0.38
C LEU A 65 4.04 8.54 -1.77
N LEU A 66 3.16 7.79 -2.44
CA LEU A 66 3.51 7.11 -3.69
C LEU A 66 4.13 8.01 -4.75
N PRO A 67 3.67 9.26 -4.97
CA PRO A 67 4.32 10.13 -5.95
C PRO A 67 5.78 10.51 -5.63
N LEU A 68 6.21 10.31 -4.39
CA LEU A 68 7.56 10.67 -3.94
C LEU A 68 8.55 9.52 -4.08
N VAL A 69 8.10 8.33 -4.45
CA VAL A 69 8.92 7.13 -4.52
C VAL A 69 8.64 6.38 -5.81
N VAL A 70 9.50 5.41 -6.12
CA VAL A 70 9.30 4.50 -7.25
C VAL A 70 8.89 3.16 -6.71
N VAL A 71 7.70 2.72 -7.07
CA VAL A 71 7.13 1.43 -6.68
C VAL A 71 6.85 0.63 -7.94
N LYS A 72 7.26 -0.63 -7.95
CA LYS A 72 6.89 -1.52 -9.03
C LYS A 72 5.37 -1.67 -9.05
N ASP A 73 4.77 -1.42 -10.21
CA ASP A 73 3.32 -1.52 -10.40
C ASP A 73 2.52 -0.60 -9.47
N VAL A 74 2.70 0.69 -9.65
CA VAL A 74 2.02 1.70 -8.85
C VAL A 74 0.50 1.66 -9.01
N ARG A 75 -0.03 1.25 -10.18
CA ARG A 75 -1.48 1.14 -10.40
C ARG A 75 -2.09 0.05 -9.52
N LEU A 76 -1.43 -1.10 -9.46
CA LEU A 76 -1.86 -2.19 -8.58
C LEU A 76 -1.86 -1.75 -7.12
N THR A 77 -0.79 -1.08 -6.70
CA THR A 77 -0.66 -0.59 -5.34
C THR A 77 -1.77 0.41 -5.00
N ARG A 78 -2.07 1.34 -5.88
CA ARG A 78 -3.17 2.31 -5.68
C ARG A 78 -4.51 1.61 -5.55
N LEU A 79 -4.79 0.66 -6.42
CA LEU A 79 -6.06 -0.06 -6.37
C LEU A 79 -6.18 -0.89 -5.09
N ALA A 80 -5.10 -1.58 -4.70
CA ALA A 80 -5.08 -2.35 -3.46
C ALA A 80 -5.33 -1.45 -2.24
N LEU A 81 -4.73 -0.26 -2.19
CA LEU A 81 -4.96 0.70 -1.10
C LEU A 81 -6.39 1.21 -1.10
N ASN A 82 -6.97 1.47 -2.26
CA ASN A 82 -8.37 1.87 -2.36
C ASN A 82 -9.30 0.78 -1.84
N TYR A 83 -9.06 -0.47 -2.22
CA TYR A 83 -9.83 -1.59 -1.68
C TYR A 83 -9.64 -1.72 -0.17
N PHE A 84 -8.42 -1.52 0.31
CA PHE A 84 -8.14 -1.59 1.74
C PHE A 84 -8.93 -0.54 2.52
N SER A 85 -9.09 0.66 1.98
CA SER A 85 -9.88 1.72 2.63
C SER A 85 -11.38 1.45 2.60
N GLU A 86 -11.88 0.77 1.58
CA GLU A 86 -13.32 0.61 1.34
C GLU A 86 -13.87 -0.74 1.77
N LEU A 87 -13.05 -1.79 1.72
CA LEU A 87 -13.46 -3.16 1.97
C LEU A 87 -12.78 -3.71 3.22
N ASN A 88 -13.44 -4.63 3.88
CA ASN A 88 -12.91 -5.23 5.11
C ASN A 88 -12.11 -6.50 4.78
N PHE A 89 -10.97 -6.34 4.13
CA PHE A 89 -10.02 -7.41 3.81
C PHE A 89 -8.64 -7.05 4.34
N ASP A 90 -7.82 -8.06 4.63
CA ASP A 90 -6.39 -7.85 4.86
C ASP A 90 -5.75 -7.29 3.59
N TYR A 91 -4.65 -6.56 3.75
CA TYR A 91 -4.04 -5.89 2.60
C TYR A 91 -3.59 -6.85 1.51
N VAL A 92 -3.06 -8.04 1.87
CA VAL A 92 -2.67 -9.05 0.88
C VAL A 92 -3.89 -9.51 0.06
N ASP A 93 -5.05 -9.66 0.68
CA ASP A 93 -6.28 -9.98 -0.05
C ASP A 93 -6.69 -8.86 -0.98
N CYS A 94 -6.45 -7.60 -0.59
CA CYS A 94 -6.67 -6.45 -1.46
C CYS A 94 -5.75 -6.47 -2.67
N ILE A 95 -4.50 -6.92 -2.51
CA ILE A 95 -3.57 -7.10 -3.64
C ILE A 95 -4.08 -8.18 -4.59
N LEU A 96 -4.53 -9.31 -4.06
CA LEU A 96 -5.09 -10.39 -4.88
C LEU A 96 -6.30 -9.91 -5.67
N LEU A 97 -7.20 -9.21 -5.00
CA LEU A 97 -8.39 -8.64 -5.65
C LEU A 97 -7.99 -7.65 -6.74
N ALA A 98 -7.02 -6.79 -6.47
CA ALA A 98 -6.52 -5.82 -7.44
C ALA A 98 -5.92 -6.50 -8.67
N ARG A 99 -5.15 -7.58 -8.49
CA ARG A 99 -4.61 -8.36 -9.61
C ARG A 99 -5.70 -8.95 -10.48
N ASN A 100 -6.76 -9.45 -9.86
CA ASN A 100 -7.89 -9.98 -10.60
C ASN A 100 -8.59 -8.87 -11.40
N LYS A 101 -8.82 -7.71 -10.77
CA LYS A 101 -9.61 -6.64 -11.40
C LYS A 101 -8.83 -5.84 -12.45
N LEU A 102 -7.51 -5.66 -12.28
CA LEU A 102 -6.69 -4.96 -13.25
C LEU A 102 -6.23 -5.85 -14.40
N TYR A 103 -5.84 -7.08 -14.09
CA TYR A 103 -5.13 -7.93 -15.06
C TYR A 103 -5.89 -9.20 -15.44
N GLY A 104 -7.00 -9.47 -14.78
CA GLY A 104 -7.74 -10.71 -15.02
C GLY A 104 -7.03 -11.96 -14.49
N HIS A 105 -6.06 -11.77 -13.58
CA HIS A 105 -5.40 -12.91 -12.97
C HIS A 105 -6.38 -13.73 -12.15
N GLN A 106 -6.35 -15.04 -12.32
CA GLN A 106 -7.20 -15.92 -11.53
C GLN A 106 -6.65 -16.03 -10.11
N VAL A 107 -7.55 -16.03 -9.13
CA VAL A 107 -7.21 -16.13 -7.72
C VAL A 107 -7.88 -17.36 -7.14
N ALA A 108 -7.07 -18.27 -6.58
CA ALA A 108 -7.56 -19.41 -5.85
C ALA A 108 -7.61 -19.06 -4.37
N THR A 109 -8.78 -19.18 -3.76
CA THR A 109 -8.97 -18.88 -2.35
C THR A 109 -10.03 -19.79 -1.75
N LEU A 110 -9.88 -20.08 -0.45
CA LEU A 110 -10.90 -20.78 0.32
C LEU A 110 -11.76 -19.79 1.13
N ASP A 111 -11.41 -18.52 1.13
CA ASP A 111 -12.16 -17.46 1.82
C ASP A 111 -13.39 -17.10 1.00
N LYS A 112 -14.58 -17.38 1.54
CA LYS A 112 -15.85 -17.15 0.84
C LYS A 112 -16.13 -15.69 0.59
N LYS A 113 -15.69 -14.81 1.47
CA LYS A 113 -15.87 -13.37 1.33
C LYS A 113 -15.05 -12.83 0.17
N LEU A 114 -13.77 -13.24 0.06
CA LEU A 114 -12.91 -12.87 -1.05
C LEU A 114 -13.42 -13.44 -2.37
N GLU A 115 -13.84 -14.70 -2.37
CA GLU A 115 -14.44 -15.35 -3.53
C GLU A 115 -15.65 -14.57 -4.05
N LYS A 116 -16.52 -14.12 -3.14
CA LYS A 116 -17.69 -13.31 -3.50
C LYS A 116 -17.28 -11.95 -4.09
N ALA A 117 -16.29 -11.29 -3.52
CA ALA A 117 -15.80 -10.01 -4.03
C ALA A 117 -15.23 -10.16 -5.45
N ILE A 118 -14.49 -11.23 -5.70
CA ILE A 118 -13.97 -11.54 -7.04
C ILE A 118 -15.12 -11.74 -8.04
N ALA A 119 -16.18 -12.43 -7.62
CA ALA A 119 -17.33 -12.71 -8.48
C ALA A 119 -18.20 -11.49 -8.76
N THR A 120 -18.29 -10.54 -7.82
CA THR A 120 -19.31 -9.47 -7.89
C THR A 120 -18.75 -8.09 -8.20
N LEU A 121 -17.51 -7.78 -7.88
CA LEU A 121 -16.92 -6.48 -8.19
C LEU A 121 -16.54 -6.38 -9.67
N PRO A 122 -16.71 -5.22 -10.28
CA PRO A 122 -16.40 -5.06 -11.71
C PRO A 122 -14.90 -5.00 -11.97
N PRO A 123 -14.44 -5.36 -13.18
CA PRO A 123 -13.08 -5.10 -13.61
C PRO A 123 -12.76 -3.61 -13.56
N VAL A 124 -11.48 -3.29 -13.39
CA VAL A 124 -10.98 -1.91 -13.35
C VAL A 124 -10.18 -1.65 -14.61
N SER A 125 -10.43 -0.48 -15.23
CA SER A 125 -9.71 -0.07 -16.43
C SER A 125 -8.25 0.22 -16.11
N LEU A 126 -7.37 -0.16 -17.05
CA LEU A 126 -5.95 0.18 -16.99
C LEU A 126 -5.67 1.66 -17.31
N TYR A 127 -6.68 2.37 -17.78
CA TYR A 127 -6.57 3.76 -18.22
C TYR A 127 -7.25 4.74 -17.29
#